data_6facc2c2bddb80c5eb1bbf4b2a40f60a
#
_entry.id   6facc2c2bddb80c5eb1bbf4b2a40f60a
#
_cell.length_a   1.000
_cell.length_b   1.000
_cell.length_c   1.000
_cell.angle_alpha   90.00
_cell.angle_beta   90.00
_cell.angle_gamma   90.00
#
_symmetry.space_group_name_H-M   'P 1'
#
loop_
_entity.id
_entity.type
_entity.pdbx_description
1 polymer ?
#
loop_
_entity_poly.entity_id
_entity_poly.type
_entity_poly.pdbx_seq_one_letter_code
_entity_poly.pdbx_strand_id
1 'polypeptide(L)'
;MNGLERNVARLFSNEGKLFAMAMDLPQCGLVDGLEDPVSVIRGRKDSRLDAFLINPGVARLAEKELLHKKIILRTSFGGTFLSTEFTNVNKNFVSPETALAMGTDAVVMMMVLGGADYRSIQDAAEAIDGFHRLHIPVVVEILADDFTKTQTFDIQANGARVAAELGADVVKAFYTENFEAVVKNCPVPIVLAGGP
;
A
#
# COMPACT_ATOMS: atom_id res chain seq x y z
N MET A 1 -14.58 17.66 10.02
CA MET A 1 -13.50 16.99 9.26
C MET A 1 -12.19 17.30 9.95
N ASN A 2 -11.51 16.29 10.45
CA ASN A 2 -10.18 16.44 11.06
C ASN A 2 -9.09 16.41 9.98
N GLY A 3 -7.82 16.54 10.38
CA GLY A 3 -6.70 16.56 9.43
C GLY A 3 -6.57 15.27 8.62
N LEU A 4 -6.78 14.13 9.25
CA LEU A 4 -6.71 12.81 8.60
C LEU A 4 -7.81 12.65 7.55
N GLU A 5 -9.07 12.90 7.91
CA GLU A 5 -10.21 12.80 6.95
C GLU A 5 -9.98 13.68 5.71
N ARG A 6 -9.44 14.88 5.92
CA ARG A 6 -9.09 15.78 4.81
C ARG A 6 -8.00 15.20 3.93
N ASN A 7 -6.97 14.60 4.50
CA ASN A 7 -5.87 14.00 3.75
C ASN A 7 -6.33 12.73 3.01
N VAL A 8 -7.16 11.89 3.62
CA VAL A 8 -7.80 10.75 2.94
C VAL A 8 -8.62 11.22 1.74
N ALA A 9 -9.47 12.24 1.91
CA ALA A 9 -10.27 12.77 0.81
C ALA A 9 -9.42 13.28 -0.37
N ARG A 10 -8.23 13.83 -0.09
CA ARG A 10 -7.29 14.32 -1.12
C ARG A 10 -6.61 13.22 -1.94
N LEU A 11 -6.60 11.98 -1.45
CA LEU A 11 -6.06 10.85 -2.22
C LEU A 11 -6.89 10.60 -3.47
N PHE A 12 -8.20 10.79 -3.37
CA PHE A 12 -9.13 10.51 -4.44
C PHE A 12 -9.37 11.73 -5.33
N SER A 13 -9.69 11.49 -6.59
CA SER A 13 -10.17 12.53 -7.51
C SER A 13 -11.57 13.01 -7.10
N ASN A 14 -12.06 14.08 -7.75
CA ASN A 14 -13.43 14.57 -7.54
C ASN A 14 -14.51 13.52 -7.89
N GLU A 15 -14.15 12.50 -8.68
CA GLU A 15 -15.02 11.37 -9.01
C GLU A 15 -14.92 10.22 -8.00
N GLY A 16 -14.19 10.39 -6.91
CA GLY A 16 -13.95 9.35 -5.90
C GLY A 16 -13.04 8.21 -6.36
N LYS A 17 -12.18 8.46 -7.36
CA LYS A 17 -11.25 7.46 -7.92
C LYS A 17 -9.82 7.76 -7.54
N LEU A 18 -9.03 6.71 -7.41
CA LEU A 18 -7.57 6.77 -7.24
C LEU A 18 -6.92 5.85 -8.27
N PHE A 19 -6.16 6.44 -9.19
CA PHE A 19 -5.39 5.70 -10.18
C PHE A 19 -3.90 5.84 -9.87
N ALA A 20 -3.32 4.82 -9.23
CA ALA A 20 -1.92 4.79 -8.81
C ALA A 20 -1.13 3.75 -9.60
N MET A 21 0.13 4.06 -9.91
CA MET A 21 1.09 3.10 -10.45
C MET A 21 1.93 2.52 -9.31
N ALA A 22 1.79 1.22 -9.07
CA ALA A 22 2.61 0.50 -8.10
C ALA A 22 3.99 0.20 -8.71
N MET A 23 5.05 0.64 -8.03
CA MET A 23 6.44 0.48 -8.44
C MET A 23 7.32 0.03 -7.26
N ASP A 24 6.71 -0.59 -6.26
CA ASP A 24 7.37 -1.01 -5.03
C ASP A 24 7.87 -2.46 -5.05
N LEU A 25 7.48 -3.23 -6.06
CA LEU A 25 7.88 -4.63 -6.23
C LEU A 25 9.41 -4.86 -6.26
N PRO A 26 10.24 -3.97 -6.87
CA PRO A 26 11.70 -4.11 -6.85
C PRO A 26 12.36 -4.14 -5.47
N GLN A 27 11.65 -3.80 -4.40
CA GLN A 27 12.16 -4.04 -3.06
C GLN A 27 12.48 -5.53 -2.79
N CYS A 28 11.79 -6.43 -3.49
CA CYS A 28 11.97 -7.88 -3.34
C CYS A 28 13.04 -8.44 -4.30
N GLY A 29 13.46 -7.69 -5.32
CA GLY A 29 14.46 -8.14 -6.31
C GLY A 29 14.35 -7.41 -7.64
N LEU A 30 15.04 -7.91 -8.65
CA LEU A 30 14.99 -7.34 -9.99
C LEU A 30 13.64 -7.63 -10.66
N VAL A 31 13.07 -6.62 -11.29
CA VAL A 31 11.78 -6.70 -11.99
C VAL A 31 11.93 -6.07 -13.37
N ASP A 32 11.60 -6.82 -14.41
CA ASP A 32 11.66 -6.35 -15.78
C ASP A 32 10.81 -5.08 -15.98
N GLY A 33 11.39 -4.09 -16.63
CA GLY A 33 10.74 -2.79 -16.88
C GLY A 33 10.80 -1.81 -15.71
N LEU A 34 11.39 -2.19 -14.58
CA LEU A 34 11.62 -1.33 -13.39
C LEU A 34 13.11 -1.23 -13.02
N GLU A 35 14.01 -1.47 -13.98
CA GLU A 35 15.48 -1.38 -13.78
C GLU A 35 15.92 0.05 -13.48
N ASP A 36 15.25 1.04 -14.08
CA ASP A 36 15.43 2.47 -13.78
C ASP A 36 14.08 3.11 -13.41
N PRO A 37 13.71 3.04 -12.13
CA PRO A 37 12.41 3.55 -11.66
C PRO A 37 12.28 5.06 -11.85
N VAL A 38 13.37 5.83 -11.81
CA VAL A 38 13.33 7.28 -12.00
C VAL A 38 12.94 7.62 -13.44
N SER A 39 13.50 6.92 -14.42
CA SER A 39 13.13 7.08 -15.83
C SER A 39 11.68 6.69 -16.10
N VAL A 40 11.18 5.64 -15.44
CA VAL A 40 9.77 5.24 -15.54
C VAL A 40 8.85 6.33 -14.99
N ILE A 41 9.15 6.90 -13.82
CA ILE A 41 8.38 8.01 -13.22
C ILE A 41 8.42 9.22 -14.14
N ARG A 42 9.61 9.61 -14.64
CA ARG A 42 9.78 10.74 -15.56
C ARG A 42 8.93 10.58 -16.81
N GLY A 43 8.87 9.39 -17.40
CA GLY A 43 8.04 9.08 -18.57
C GLY A 43 6.53 9.10 -18.31
N ARG A 44 6.09 9.14 -17.04
CA ARG A 44 4.68 9.12 -16.62
C ARG A 44 4.23 10.38 -15.88
N LYS A 45 5.11 11.35 -15.63
CA LYS A 45 4.79 12.58 -14.87
C LYS A 45 3.59 13.35 -15.43
N ASP A 46 3.43 13.37 -16.76
CA ASP A 46 2.34 14.08 -17.44
C ASP A 46 1.15 13.16 -17.78
N SER A 47 1.15 11.92 -17.28
CA SER A 47 0.05 10.97 -17.46
C SER A 47 -1.14 11.29 -16.55
N ARG A 48 -2.26 10.56 -16.75
CA ARG A 48 -3.47 10.66 -15.92
C ARG A 48 -3.36 9.96 -14.56
N LEU A 49 -2.19 9.46 -14.19
CA LEU A 49 -1.96 8.87 -12.88
C LEU A 49 -2.12 9.94 -11.79
N ASP A 50 -2.82 9.58 -10.72
CA ASP A 50 -2.95 10.40 -9.52
C ASP A 50 -1.73 10.28 -8.61
N ALA A 51 -1.18 9.06 -8.49
CA ALA A 51 -0.14 8.72 -7.52
C ALA A 51 0.87 7.70 -8.06
N PHE A 52 2.04 7.69 -7.43
CA PHE A 52 2.98 6.58 -7.49
C PHE A 52 3.08 5.90 -6.12
N LEU A 53 2.97 4.58 -6.10
CA LEU A 53 3.25 3.75 -4.93
C LEU A 53 4.69 3.26 -5.05
N ILE A 54 5.57 3.75 -4.19
CA ILE A 54 7.03 3.62 -4.32
C ILE A 54 7.73 3.39 -2.99
N ASN A 55 8.95 2.86 -3.08
CA ASN A 55 9.84 2.68 -1.94
C ASN A 55 10.56 3.98 -1.56
N PRO A 56 11.01 4.13 -0.28
CA PRO A 56 11.67 5.36 0.19
C PRO A 56 12.90 5.77 -0.61
N GLY A 57 13.69 4.81 -1.06
CA GLY A 57 14.87 5.07 -1.89
C GLY A 57 14.50 5.69 -3.24
N VAL A 58 13.46 5.15 -3.89
CA VAL A 58 12.95 5.68 -5.16
C VAL A 58 12.34 7.06 -4.99
N ALA A 59 11.58 7.28 -3.92
CA ALA A 59 11.00 8.60 -3.61
C ALA A 59 12.06 9.70 -3.52
N ARG A 60 13.20 9.42 -2.86
CA ARG A 60 14.33 10.37 -2.77
C ARG A 60 15.00 10.60 -4.12
N LEU A 61 15.21 9.54 -4.90
CA LEU A 61 15.88 9.65 -6.21
C LEU A 61 15.03 10.41 -7.25
N ALA A 62 13.70 10.28 -7.16
CA ALA A 62 12.75 10.85 -8.11
C ALA A 62 12.04 12.11 -7.57
N GLU A 63 12.58 12.78 -6.56
CA GLU A 63 11.95 13.92 -5.88
C GLU A 63 11.47 15.00 -6.86
N LYS A 64 12.27 15.33 -7.87
CA LYS A 64 11.94 16.35 -8.88
C LYS A 64 10.83 15.93 -9.82
N GLU A 65 10.78 14.64 -10.17
CA GLU A 65 9.80 14.05 -11.06
C GLU A 65 8.42 13.91 -10.38
N LEU A 66 8.40 13.87 -9.04
CA LEU A 66 7.20 13.66 -8.22
C LEU A 66 6.50 14.95 -7.78
N LEU A 67 7.03 16.14 -8.11
CA LEU A 67 6.51 17.44 -7.63
C LEU A 67 4.99 17.65 -7.78
N HIS A 68 4.37 17.03 -8.79
CA HIS A 68 2.94 17.20 -9.09
C HIS A 68 2.17 15.89 -9.03
N LYS A 69 2.74 14.87 -8.40
CA LYS A 69 2.11 13.53 -8.21
C LYS A 69 2.05 13.21 -6.73
N LYS A 70 0.99 12.54 -6.32
CA LYS A 70 0.89 12.03 -4.96
C LYS A 70 1.89 10.88 -4.76
N ILE A 71 2.43 10.81 -3.56
CA ILE A 71 3.33 9.74 -3.13
C ILE A 71 2.60 8.86 -2.13
N ILE A 72 2.40 7.58 -2.50
CA ILE A 72 1.99 6.53 -1.58
C ILE A 72 3.25 5.76 -1.23
N LEU A 73 3.77 5.96 -0.03
CA LEU A 73 5.07 5.43 0.37
C LEU A 73 4.95 4.02 0.94
N ARG A 74 5.71 3.05 0.38
CA ARG A 74 5.81 1.70 0.97
C ARG A 74 6.56 1.77 2.30
N THR A 75 5.94 1.28 3.37
CA THR A 75 6.53 1.31 4.72
C THR A 75 6.90 -0.06 5.24
N SER A 76 6.36 -1.12 4.68
CA SER A 76 6.62 -2.48 5.12
C SER A 76 7.44 -3.28 4.10
N PHE A 77 8.20 -4.24 4.62
CA PHE A 77 9.04 -5.13 3.83
C PHE A 77 9.07 -6.52 4.50
N GLY A 78 8.98 -7.57 3.70
CA GLY A 78 9.05 -8.94 4.18
C GLY A 78 10.41 -9.57 3.90
N GLY A 79 10.72 -9.78 2.64
CA GLY A 79 11.96 -10.42 2.21
C GLY A 79 12.11 -10.30 0.69
N THR A 80 13.10 -10.96 0.14
CA THR A 80 13.39 -10.96 -1.30
C THR A 80 12.82 -12.20 -1.99
N PHE A 81 12.72 -12.16 -3.32
CA PHE A 81 12.34 -13.32 -4.14
C PHE A 81 13.31 -14.50 -4.03
N LEU A 82 14.45 -14.31 -3.37
CA LEU A 82 15.38 -15.39 -3.08
C LEU A 82 14.95 -16.23 -1.88
N SER A 83 14.00 -15.75 -1.08
CA SER A 83 13.45 -16.46 0.07
C SER A 83 12.11 -17.10 -0.27
N THR A 84 11.90 -18.33 0.19
CA THR A 84 10.59 -19.01 0.10
C THR A 84 9.57 -18.47 1.11
N GLU A 85 10.02 -17.68 2.07
CA GLU A 85 9.22 -17.16 3.20
C GLU A 85 9.18 -15.62 3.21
N PHE A 86 9.28 -14.98 2.03
CA PHE A 86 9.45 -13.53 1.97
C PHE A 86 8.26 -12.74 2.56
N THR A 87 7.07 -13.33 2.64
CA THR A 87 5.89 -12.71 3.26
C THR A 87 5.82 -12.94 4.78
N ASN A 88 6.43 -14.01 5.31
CA ASN A 88 6.27 -14.43 6.71
C ASN A 88 6.92 -13.50 7.74
N VAL A 89 7.85 -12.67 7.32
CA VAL A 89 8.63 -11.76 8.19
C VAL A 89 8.35 -10.30 7.89
N ASN A 90 7.19 -10.00 7.32
CA ASN A 90 6.79 -8.64 7.00
C ASN A 90 6.76 -7.74 8.24
N LYS A 91 7.39 -6.56 8.11
CA LYS A 91 7.43 -5.54 9.17
C LYS A 91 7.50 -4.14 8.60
N ASN A 92 6.92 -3.16 9.30
CA ASN A 92 7.10 -1.74 8.99
C ASN A 92 8.50 -1.28 9.41
N PHE A 93 9.18 -0.54 8.53
CA PHE A 93 10.54 -0.04 8.72
C PHE A 93 10.66 1.49 8.53
N VAL A 94 9.58 2.15 8.13
CA VAL A 94 9.53 3.61 7.99
C VAL A 94 8.71 4.19 9.15
N SER A 95 9.31 5.10 9.91
CA SER A 95 8.57 5.77 10.99
C SER A 95 7.62 6.83 10.43
N PRO A 96 6.56 7.18 11.18
CA PRO A 96 5.66 8.27 10.81
C PRO A 96 6.36 9.60 10.54
N GLU A 97 7.37 9.94 11.35
CA GLU A 97 8.16 11.16 11.21
C GLU A 97 8.98 11.15 9.91
N THR A 98 9.53 9.98 9.55
CA THR A 98 10.26 9.82 8.29
C THR A 98 9.33 10.01 7.10
N ALA A 99 8.14 9.40 7.10
CA ALA A 99 7.15 9.55 6.05
C ALA A 99 6.69 11.01 5.91
N LEU A 100 6.45 11.69 7.04
CA LEU A 100 6.11 13.11 7.06
C LEU A 100 7.23 13.97 6.45
N ALA A 101 8.47 13.73 6.86
CA ALA A 101 9.63 14.47 6.36
C ALA A 101 9.88 14.25 4.85
N MET A 102 9.41 13.13 4.29
CA MET A 102 9.46 12.83 2.86
C MET A 102 8.30 13.44 2.06
N GLY A 103 7.38 14.16 2.71
CA GLY A 103 6.24 14.79 2.03
C GLY A 103 5.23 13.80 1.47
N THR A 104 5.04 12.68 2.15
CA THR A 104 4.18 11.59 1.73
C THR A 104 2.69 11.96 1.82
N ASP A 105 1.89 11.67 0.80
CA ASP A 105 0.43 11.87 0.80
C ASP A 105 -0.32 10.73 1.50
N ALA A 106 0.22 9.52 1.42
CA ALA A 106 -0.26 8.33 2.11
C ALA A 106 0.88 7.32 2.27
N VAL A 107 0.70 6.38 3.17
CA VAL A 107 1.58 5.21 3.27
C VAL A 107 0.85 3.95 2.85
N VAL A 108 1.60 2.93 2.42
CA VAL A 108 1.07 1.59 2.17
C VAL A 108 1.92 0.57 2.90
N MET A 109 1.24 -0.35 3.57
CA MET A 109 1.86 -1.48 4.25
C MET A 109 1.17 -2.78 3.90
N MET A 110 1.89 -3.89 3.95
CA MET A 110 1.32 -5.22 3.80
C MET A 110 0.75 -5.69 5.14
N MET A 111 -0.40 -6.35 5.10
CA MET A 111 -0.91 -7.18 6.18
C MET A 111 -1.03 -8.60 5.64
N VAL A 112 -0.23 -9.48 6.20
CA VAL A 112 -0.09 -10.87 5.76
C VAL A 112 -0.94 -11.76 6.65
N LEU A 113 -1.83 -12.55 6.04
CA LEU A 113 -2.76 -13.43 6.72
C LEU A 113 -2.36 -14.91 6.56
N GLY A 114 -2.71 -15.70 7.55
CA GLY A 114 -2.36 -17.12 7.62
C GLY A 114 -1.08 -17.36 8.42
N GLY A 115 -0.80 -18.61 8.75
CA GLY A 115 0.37 -18.97 9.53
C GLY A 115 0.45 -18.23 10.88
N ALA A 116 1.50 -17.43 11.06
CA ALA A 116 1.71 -16.60 12.26
C ALA A 116 1.25 -15.14 12.03
N ASP A 117 0.09 -14.95 11.42
CA ASP A 117 -0.46 -13.64 11.01
C ASP A 117 -0.59 -12.60 12.13
N TYR A 118 -0.74 -13.04 13.37
CA TYR A 118 -0.81 -12.16 14.54
C TYR A 118 0.37 -11.15 14.58
N ARG A 119 1.55 -11.53 14.08
CA ARG A 119 2.72 -10.63 14.04
C ARG A 119 2.52 -9.50 13.03
N SER A 120 2.02 -9.84 11.85
CA SER A 120 1.73 -8.86 10.80
C SER A 120 0.55 -7.95 11.18
N ILE A 121 -0.48 -8.52 11.80
CA ILE A 121 -1.66 -7.79 12.28
C ILE A 121 -1.28 -6.80 13.38
N GLN A 122 -0.47 -7.21 14.36
CA GLN A 122 -0.01 -6.33 15.43
C GLN A 122 0.88 -5.21 14.90
N ASP A 123 1.85 -5.53 14.03
CA ASP A 123 2.72 -4.54 13.40
C ASP A 123 1.92 -3.51 12.58
N ALA A 124 0.91 -3.97 11.83
CA ALA A 124 0.03 -3.09 11.09
C ALA A 124 -0.78 -2.16 12.01
N ALA A 125 -1.35 -2.70 13.09
CA ALA A 125 -2.13 -1.91 14.05
C ALA A 125 -1.28 -0.82 14.74
N GLU A 126 -0.07 -1.16 15.17
CA GLU A 126 0.87 -0.19 15.77
C GLU A 126 1.27 0.90 14.78
N ALA A 127 1.55 0.50 13.52
CA ALA A 127 1.93 1.44 12.48
C ALA A 127 0.76 2.39 12.11
N ILE A 128 -0.47 1.87 11.97
CA ILE A 128 -1.67 2.69 11.72
C ILE A 128 -1.83 3.78 12.79
N ASP A 129 -1.78 3.42 14.08
CA ASP A 129 -1.87 4.40 15.17
C ASP A 129 -0.77 5.47 15.05
N GLY A 130 0.47 5.06 14.77
CA GLY A 130 1.59 5.97 14.60
C GLY A 130 1.40 6.98 13.46
N PHE A 131 0.98 6.51 12.27
CA PHE A 131 0.75 7.37 11.11
C PHE A 131 -0.46 8.30 11.32
N HIS A 132 -1.53 7.82 11.94
CA HIS A 132 -2.73 8.62 12.24
C HIS A 132 -2.43 9.79 13.20
N ARG A 133 -1.51 9.66 14.14
CA ARG A 133 -1.08 10.76 15.01
C ARG A 133 -0.51 11.94 14.23
N LEU A 134 0.05 11.69 13.05
CA LEU A 134 0.57 12.71 12.13
C LEU A 134 -0.38 13.00 10.96
N HIS A 135 -1.61 12.51 11.02
CA HIS A 135 -2.64 12.66 9.99
C HIS A 135 -2.22 12.12 8.61
N ILE A 136 -1.38 11.09 8.57
CA ILE A 136 -0.96 10.42 7.34
C ILE A 136 -1.93 9.27 7.06
N PRO A 137 -2.63 9.28 5.91
CA PRO A 137 -3.52 8.20 5.50
C PRO A 137 -2.78 6.87 5.33
N VAL A 138 -3.43 5.77 5.72
CA VAL A 138 -2.86 4.44 5.65
C VAL A 138 -3.65 3.55 4.68
N VAL A 139 -2.94 3.03 3.69
CA VAL A 139 -3.41 1.97 2.79
C VAL A 139 -2.89 0.63 3.30
N VAL A 140 -3.76 -0.35 3.51
CA VAL A 140 -3.35 -1.70 3.90
C VAL A 140 -3.55 -2.66 2.73
N GLU A 141 -2.46 -3.26 2.27
CA GLU A 141 -2.44 -4.27 1.21
C GLU A 141 -2.58 -5.67 1.82
N ILE A 142 -3.52 -6.45 1.30
CA ILE A 142 -3.83 -7.78 1.84
C ILE A 142 -3.07 -8.85 1.06
N LEU A 143 -2.27 -9.62 1.79
CA LEU A 143 -1.52 -10.76 1.26
C LEU A 143 -1.77 -12.01 2.11
N ALA A 144 -1.49 -13.18 1.56
CA ALA A 144 -1.39 -14.43 2.32
C ALA A 144 0.08 -14.76 2.62
N ASP A 145 0.33 -15.51 3.69
CA ASP A 145 1.63 -16.11 4.00
C ASP A 145 2.07 -17.07 2.89
N ASP A 146 1.16 -17.88 2.39
CA ASP A 146 1.28 -18.57 1.12
C ASP A 146 0.81 -17.66 0.00
N PHE A 147 1.75 -16.99 -0.67
CA PHE A 147 1.45 -15.99 -1.70
C PHE A 147 0.50 -16.50 -2.79
N THR A 148 0.51 -17.81 -3.09
CA THR A 148 -0.40 -18.42 -4.08
C THR A 148 -1.87 -18.34 -3.68
N LYS A 149 -2.17 -18.14 -2.39
CA LYS A 149 -3.52 -18.00 -1.85
C LYS A 149 -3.99 -16.54 -1.75
N THR A 150 -3.11 -15.58 -2.05
CA THR A 150 -3.44 -14.15 -1.90
C THR A 150 -4.72 -13.75 -2.62
N GLN A 151 -4.98 -14.30 -3.80
CA GLN A 151 -6.18 -13.97 -4.59
C GLN A 151 -7.41 -14.83 -4.26
N THR A 152 -7.42 -15.51 -3.11
CA THR A 152 -8.62 -16.26 -2.68
C THR A 152 -9.62 -15.35 -1.98
N PHE A 153 -10.91 -15.67 -2.11
CA PHE A 153 -11.98 -14.91 -1.47
C PHE A 153 -11.79 -14.79 0.04
N ASP A 154 -11.46 -15.90 0.73
CA ASP A 154 -11.31 -15.90 2.18
C ASP A 154 -10.21 -14.96 2.66
N ILE A 155 -9.07 -14.93 1.98
CA ILE A 155 -7.96 -14.02 2.32
C ILE A 155 -8.38 -12.57 2.10
N GLN A 156 -8.96 -12.26 0.94
CA GLN A 156 -9.30 -10.88 0.62
C GLN A 156 -10.48 -10.35 1.45
N ALA A 157 -11.51 -11.17 1.68
CA ALA A 157 -12.68 -10.76 2.44
C ALA A 157 -12.35 -10.57 3.93
N ASN A 158 -11.66 -11.54 4.55
CA ASN A 158 -11.27 -11.42 5.96
C ASN A 158 -10.23 -10.32 6.15
N GLY A 159 -9.22 -10.27 5.27
CA GLY A 159 -8.17 -9.24 5.36
C GLY A 159 -8.70 -7.83 5.21
N ALA A 160 -9.57 -7.58 4.24
CA ALA A 160 -10.18 -6.26 4.05
C ALA A 160 -10.98 -5.84 5.29
N ARG A 161 -11.74 -6.75 5.88
CA ARG A 161 -12.50 -6.47 7.10
C ARG A 161 -11.59 -6.21 8.29
N VAL A 162 -10.59 -7.05 8.53
CA VAL A 162 -9.64 -6.88 9.65
C VAL A 162 -8.87 -5.56 9.50
N ALA A 163 -8.34 -5.26 8.31
CA ALA A 163 -7.63 -4.01 8.08
C ALA A 163 -8.48 -2.77 8.38
N ALA A 164 -9.73 -2.76 7.91
CA ALA A 164 -10.66 -1.68 8.18
C ALA A 164 -10.98 -1.51 9.67
N GLU A 165 -11.20 -2.61 10.40
CA GLU A 165 -11.45 -2.59 11.85
C GLU A 165 -10.23 -2.13 12.66
N LEU A 166 -9.01 -2.34 12.15
CA LEU A 166 -7.77 -1.83 12.75
C LEU A 166 -7.51 -0.35 12.43
N GLY A 167 -8.30 0.25 11.55
CA GLY A 167 -8.21 1.68 11.24
C GLY A 167 -7.56 2.00 9.89
N ALA A 168 -7.40 1.05 8.98
CA ALA A 168 -6.98 1.38 7.62
C ALA A 168 -7.96 2.40 6.98
N ASP A 169 -7.43 3.42 6.31
CA ASP A 169 -8.25 4.40 5.59
C ASP A 169 -8.65 3.92 4.21
N VAL A 170 -7.82 3.06 3.62
CA VAL A 170 -8.03 2.44 2.31
C VAL A 170 -7.48 1.01 2.37
N VAL A 171 -8.17 0.07 1.74
CA VAL A 171 -7.67 -1.29 1.54
C VAL A 171 -7.21 -1.48 0.10
N LYS A 172 -6.01 -2.01 -0.10
CA LYS A 172 -5.53 -2.49 -1.39
C LYS A 172 -5.77 -4.00 -1.46
N ALA A 173 -6.75 -4.40 -2.27
CA ALA A 173 -7.20 -5.79 -2.40
C ALA A 173 -6.90 -6.34 -3.79
N PHE A 174 -6.70 -7.64 -3.89
CA PHE A 174 -6.64 -8.35 -5.17
C PHE A 174 -8.03 -8.81 -5.60
N TYR A 175 -8.24 -8.85 -6.91
CA TYR A 175 -9.49 -9.37 -7.45
C TYR A 175 -9.64 -10.86 -7.14
N THR A 176 -10.85 -11.26 -6.76
CA THR A 176 -11.22 -12.66 -6.46
C THR A 176 -12.63 -12.91 -6.96
N GLU A 177 -13.02 -14.18 -7.09
CA GLU A 177 -14.41 -14.54 -7.28
C GLU A 177 -15.25 -13.93 -6.15
N ASN A 178 -16.48 -13.53 -6.47
CA ASN A 178 -17.41 -12.89 -5.53
C ASN A 178 -16.86 -11.58 -4.88
N PHE A 179 -16.11 -10.79 -5.63
CA PHE A 179 -15.49 -9.55 -5.14
C PHE A 179 -16.50 -8.53 -4.59
N GLU A 180 -17.75 -8.56 -5.08
CA GLU A 180 -18.83 -7.73 -4.53
C GLU A 180 -19.06 -7.96 -3.03
N ALA A 181 -18.91 -9.21 -2.57
CA ALA A 181 -19.00 -9.53 -1.15
C ALA A 181 -17.81 -8.97 -0.36
N VAL A 182 -16.61 -8.93 -0.93
CA VAL A 182 -15.45 -8.25 -0.32
C VAL A 182 -15.76 -6.77 -0.12
N VAL A 183 -16.23 -6.09 -1.16
CA VAL A 183 -16.58 -4.66 -1.11
C VAL A 183 -17.70 -4.39 -0.11
N LYS A 184 -18.75 -5.21 -0.12
CA LYS A 184 -19.90 -5.06 0.80
C LYS A 184 -19.51 -5.18 2.28
N ASN A 185 -18.51 -6.00 2.59
CA ASN A 185 -18.08 -6.27 3.95
C ASN A 185 -16.92 -5.37 4.43
N CYS A 186 -16.38 -4.52 3.57
CA CYS A 186 -15.31 -3.58 3.89
C CYS A 186 -15.89 -2.15 4.06
N PRO A 187 -15.85 -1.56 5.26
CA PRO A 187 -16.45 -0.25 5.51
C PRO A 187 -15.61 0.94 5.01
N VAL A 188 -14.43 0.70 4.45
CA VAL A 188 -13.55 1.73 3.89
C VAL A 188 -13.37 1.54 2.38
N PRO A 189 -12.93 2.56 1.63
CA PRO A 189 -12.65 2.44 0.21
C PRO A 189 -11.67 1.31 -0.10
N ILE A 190 -11.91 0.62 -1.22
CA ILE A 190 -10.98 -0.40 -1.74
C ILE A 190 -10.36 0.11 -3.05
N VAL A 191 -9.05 0.01 -3.16
CA VAL A 191 -8.31 0.12 -4.42
C VAL A 191 -7.93 -1.28 -4.88
N LEU A 192 -8.23 -1.58 -6.14
CA LEU A 192 -7.94 -2.89 -6.70
C LEU A 192 -6.49 -2.96 -7.15
N ALA A 193 -5.75 -3.95 -6.67
CA ALA A 193 -4.42 -4.23 -7.17
C ALA A 193 -4.51 -4.70 -8.63
N GLY A 194 -3.74 -4.04 -9.50
CA GLY A 194 -3.50 -4.55 -10.84
C GLY A 194 -2.68 -5.84 -10.76
N GLY A 195 -2.90 -6.70 -11.68
CA GLY A 195 -2.15 -7.94 -11.83
C GLY A 195 -2.12 -8.38 -13.28
N PRO A 196 -1.32 -9.41 -13.62
CA PRO A 196 -1.35 -10.02 -14.93
C PRO A 196 -2.73 -10.61 -15.24
#